data_cb5a2c5237d7034d38b7133800af0133
#
_entry.id   cb5a2c5237d7034d38b7133800af0133
#
_cell.length_a   1.000
_cell.length_b   1.000
_cell.length_c   1.000
_cell.angle_alpha   90.00
_cell.angle_beta   90.00
_cell.angle_gamma   90.00
#
_symmetry.space_group_name_H-M   'P 1'
#
loop_
_entity.id
_entity.type
_entity.pdbx_description
1 polymer ?
#
loop_
_entity_poly.entity_id
_entity_poly.type
_entity_poly.pdbx_seq_one_letter_code
_entity_poly.pdbx_strand_id
1 'polypeptide(L)'
;MIFELKIKDFILIESETILFKDGLNIITGETGAGKSMILGAINLVLGAPASNDVVRLGADSAQVQCSFFANEQANAVLKTAGIAVDPDLIVISREINRKGRRISRVNGETATLNVIKDVTQYLLDIHGQFDNQALFNKAYQLALIDAYGGAALIAKRKQLADIYENL
;
A
#
# COMPACT_ATOMS: atom_id res chain seq x y z
N MET A 1 0.50 -8.31 6.07
CA MET A 1 -0.98 -8.36 6.24
C MET A 1 -1.43 -7.11 6.97
N ILE A 2 -2.57 -6.50 6.57
CA ILE A 2 -3.17 -5.35 7.28
C ILE A 2 -3.72 -5.81 8.62
N PHE A 3 -3.49 -5.02 9.67
CA PHE A 3 -3.97 -5.28 11.01
C PHE A 3 -5.07 -4.28 11.43
N GLU A 4 -4.86 -2.99 11.13
CA GLU A 4 -5.77 -1.92 11.52
C GLU A 4 -5.84 -0.84 10.44
N LEU A 5 -7.05 -0.31 10.22
CA LEU A 5 -7.29 0.87 9.38
C LEU A 5 -8.00 1.92 10.23
N LYS A 6 -7.40 3.10 10.38
CA LYS A 6 -8.01 4.28 10.99
C LYS A 6 -8.30 5.32 9.92
N ILE A 7 -9.51 5.82 9.93
CA ILE A 7 -9.99 6.85 9.00
C ILE A 7 -10.55 7.99 9.82
N LYS A 8 -10.18 9.22 9.49
CA LYS A 8 -10.74 10.42 10.11
C LYS A 8 -11.00 11.48 9.04
N ASP A 9 -12.20 12.06 9.09
CA ASP A 9 -12.66 13.15 8.22
C ASP A 9 -12.43 12.90 6.71
N PHE A 10 -12.67 11.67 6.26
CA PHE A 10 -12.45 11.21 4.90
C PHE A 10 -13.77 11.01 4.17
N ILE A 11 -14.03 11.81 3.14
CA ILE A 11 -15.27 11.84 2.33
C ILE A 11 -16.50 12.00 3.23
N LEU A 12 -17.24 10.91 3.50
CA LEU A 12 -18.41 10.90 4.39
C LEU A 12 -18.11 10.32 5.77
N ILE A 13 -16.94 9.71 5.95
CA ILE A 13 -16.54 9.09 7.21
C ILE A 13 -15.99 10.18 8.15
N GLU A 14 -16.62 10.33 9.32
CA GLU A 14 -16.13 11.23 10.36
C GLU A 14 -14.96 10.62 11.11
N SER A 15 -15.17 9.44 11.68
CA SER A 15 -14.13 8.68 12.36
C SER A 15 -14.51 7.20 12.37
N GLU A 16 -13.59 6.36 11.91
CA GLU A 16 -13.79 4.91 11.90
C GLU A 16 -12.47 4.20 12.18
N THR A 17 -12.55 3.09 12.91
CA THR A 17 -11.42 2.19 13.17
C THR A 17 -11.85 0.77 12.86
N ILE A 18 -11.19 0.15 11.90
CA ILE A 18 -11.45 -1.21 11.45
C ILE A 18 -10.27 -2.09 11.85
N LEU A 19 -10.53 -3.12 12.62
CA LEU A 19 -9.55 -4.15 12.96
C LEU A 19 -9.77 -5.36 12.05
N PHE A 20 -8.70 -5.80 11.41
CA PHE A 20 -8.68 -6.99 10.57
C PHE A 20 -8.18 -8.19 11.36
N LYS A 21 -8.83 -9.34 11.16
CA LYS A 21 -8.44 -10.63 11.75
C LYS A 21 -7.71 -11.47 10.72
N ASP A 22 -7.02 -12.50 11.20
CA ASP A 22 -6.44 -13.50 10.30
C ASP A 22 -7.53 -14.20 9.48
N GLY A 23 -7.18 -14.57 8.25
CA GLY A 23 -8.09 -15.22 7.31
C GLY A 23 -8.98 -14.26 6.53
N LEU A 24 -10.20 -14.66 6.25
CA LEU A 24 -11.14 -13.92 5.41
C LEU A 24 -11.88 -12.85 6.22
N ASN A 25 -11.74 -11.59 5.80
CA ASN A 25 -12.51 -10.45 6.32
C ASN A 25 -13.53 -10.00 5.25
N ILE A 26 -14.80 -10.03 5.56
CA ILE A 26 -15.88 -9.69 4.63
C ILE A 26 -16.49 -8.34 5.02
N ILE A 27 -16.45 -7.38 4.09
CA ILE A 27 -17.09 -6.07 4.24
C ILE A 27 -18.39 -6.08 3.44
N THR A 28 -19.53 -6.04 4.13
CA THR A 28 -20.87 -6.02 3.53
C THR A 28 -21.49 -4.65 3.71
N GLY A 29 -22.45 -4.31 2.86
CA GLY A 29 -23.19 -3.06 2.91
C GLY A 29 -23.90 -2.77 1.58
N GLU A 30 -24.86 -1.86 1.58
CA GLU A 30 -25.53 -1.40 0.36
C GLU A 30 -24.56 -0.75 -0.61
N THR A 31 -24.91 -0.79 -1.92
CA THR A 31 -24.10 -0.18 -2.98
C THR A 31 -24.02 1.33 -2.78
N GLY A 32 -22.80 1.88 -2.74
CA GLY A 32 -22.53 3.32 -2.69
C GLY A 32 -22.16 3.89 -1.32
N ALA A 33 -22.50 3.23 -0.20
CA ALA A 33 -22.46 3.91 1.09
C ALA A 33 -21.14 3.81 1.88
N GLY A 34 -20.28 2.85 1.70
CA GLY A 34 -19.10 2.74 2.59
C GLY A 34 -17.95 1.89 2.04
N LYS A 35 -18.28 0.82 1.32
CA LYS A 35 -17.25 -0.14 0.83
C LYS A 35 -16.19 0.53 -0.07
N SER A 36 -16.63 1.35 -1.02
CA SER A 36 -15.74 2.08 -1.93
C SER A 36 -14.90 3.14 -1.20
N MET A 37 -15.43 3.72 -0.11
CA MET A 37 -14.67 4.67 0.71
C MET A 37 -13.58 3.98 1.52
N ILE A 38 -13.86 2.80 2.07
CA ILE A 38 -12.84 1.99 2.77
C ILE A 38 -11.73 1.59 1.81
N LEU A 39 -12.07 1.08 0.61
CA LEU A 39 -11.08 0.80 -0.43
C LEU A 39 -10.32 2.06 -0.86
N GLY A 40 -11.01 3.18 -1.02
CA GLY A 40 -10.40 4.48 -1.32
C GLY A 40 -9.41 4.92 -0.24
N ALA A 41 -9.73 4.72 1.04
CA ALA A 41 -8.85 5.01 2.16
C ALA A 41 -7.60 4.09 2.15
N ILE A 42 -7.78 2.80 1.92
CA ILE A 42 -6.65 1.87 1.78
C ILE A 42 -5.76 2.26 0.59
N ASN A 43 -6.34 2.49 -0.58
CA ASN A 43 -5.59 2.94 -1.77
C ASN A 43 -4.82 4.24 -1.50
N LEU A 44 -5.43 5.16 -0.75
CA LEU A 44 -4.75 6.39 -0.35
C LEU A 44 -3.48 6.09 0.42
N VAL A 45 -3.54 5.22 1.44
CA VAL A 45 -2.36 4.83 2.24
C VAL A 45 -1.30 4.13 1.40
N LEU A 46 -1.69 3.33 0.42
CA LEU A 46 -0.77 2.64 -0.49
C LEU A 46 -0.10 3.56 -1.52
N GLY A 47 -0.34 4.88 -1.45
CA GLY A 47 0.34 5.84 -2.30
C GLY A 47 -0.45 6.28 -3.54
N ALA A 48 -1.75 6.01 -3.61
CA ALA A 48 -2.60 6.54 -4.67
C ALA A 48 -2.62 8.08 -4.64
N PRO A 49 -2.77 8.74 -5.81
CA PRO A 49 -3.02 10.17 -5.87
C PRO A 49 -4.28 10.54 -5.08
N ALA A 50 -4.27 11.71 -4.44
CA ALA A 50 -5.44 12.23 -3.74
C ALA A 50 -5.75 13.65 -4.20
N SER A 51 -7.04 13.92 -4.43
CA SER A 51 -7.56 15.27 -4.56
C SER A 51 -7.91 15.84 -3.18
N ASN A 52 -8.18 17.13 -3.09
CA ASN A 52 -8.63 17.76 -1.85
C ASN A 52 -10.10 17.41 -1.51
N ASP A 53 -10.83 16.84 -2.47
CA ASP A 53 -12.24 16.44 -2.33
C ASP A 53 -12.43 15.26 -1.37
N VAL A 54 -11.34 14.57 -1.04
CA VAL A 54 -11.38 13.51 -0.03
C VAL A 54 -11.55 14.05 1.39
N VAL A 55 -11.37 15.36 1.60
CA VAL A 55 -11.56 16.00 2.91
C VAL A 55 -13.05 16.21 3.16
N ARG A 56 -13.56 15.61 4.26
CA ARG A 56 -14.96 15.70 4.67
C ARG A 56 -15.42 17.16 4.75
N LEU A 57 -16.65 17.42 4.30
CA LEU A 57 -17.22 18.76 4.37
C LEU A 57 -17.27 19.26 5.82
N GLY A 58 -16.72 20.46 6.06
CA GLY A 58 -16.60 21.03 7.41
C GLY A 58 -15.29 20.71 8.14
N ALA A 59 -14.47 19.76 7.65
CA ALA A 59 -13.18 19.45 8.23
C ALA A 59 -12.03 20.21 7.54
N ASP A 60 -10.91 20.39 8.25
CA ASP A 60 -9.69 21.02 7.72
C ASP A 60 -8.78 20.04 6.99
N SER A 61 -8.75 18.77 7.44
CA SER A 61 -7.94 17.72 6.84
C SER A 61 -8.59 16.35 6.97
N ALA A 62 -8.30 15.46 6.03
CA ALA A 62 -8.57 14.04 6.11
C ALA A 62 -7.31 13.30 6.54
N GLN A 63 -7.48 12.28 7.37
CA GLN A 63 -6.38 11.42 7.81
C GLN A 63 -6.75 9.97 7.63
N VAL A 64 -5.82 9.20 7.05
CA VAL A 64 -5.93 7.75 6.96
C VAL A 64 -4.64 7.12 7.43
N GLN A 65 -4.74 6.10 8.26
CA GLN A 65 -3.62 5.33 8.78
C GLN A 65 -3.91 3.85 8.64
N CYS A 66 -2.93 3.11 8.16
CA CYS A 66 -2.93 1.65 8.18
C CYS A 66 -1.75 1.14 8.99
N SER A 67 -2.02 0.14 9.81
CA SER A 67 -1.00 -0.65 10.50
C SER A 67 -0.92 -2.04 9.86
N PHE A 68 0.30 -2.47 9.56
CA PHE A 68 0.60 -3.75 8.92
C PHE A 68 1.55 -4.55 9.79
N PHE A 69 1.43 -5.87 9.79
CA PHE A 69 2.51 -6.71 10.29
C PHE A 69 3.74 -6.55 9.41
N ALA A 70 4.89 -6.34 10.05
CA ALA A 70 6.16 -6.17 9.36
C ALA A 70 6.61 -7.47 8.68
N ASN A 71 7.41 -7.33 7.63
CA ASN A 71 8.16 -8.43 7.01
C ASN A 71 9.56 -7.96 6.60
N GLU A 72 10.44 -8.90 6.32
CA GLU A 72 11.84 -8.61 6.02
C GLU A 72 12.02 -7.72 4.80
N GLN A 73 11.23 -7.95 3.73
CA GLN A 73 11.34 -7.20 2.48
C GLN A 73 10.94 -5.73 2.67
N ALA A 74 9.79 -5.48 3.31
CA ALA A 74 9.34 -4.13 3.61
C ALA A 74 10.32 -3.40 4.54
N ASN A 75 10.84 -4.10 5.57
CA ASN A 75 11.83 -3.54 6.49
C ASN A 75 13.17 -3.24 5.80
N ALA A 76 13.59 -4.02 4.80
CA ALA A 76 14.78 -3.73 4.00
C ALA A 76 14.62 -2.42 3.20
N VAL A 77 13.45 -2.18 2.61
CA VAL A 77 13.14 -0.93 1.92
C VAL A 77 13.19 0.26 2.88
N LEU A 78 12.59 0.15 4.07
CA LEU A 78 12.62 1.20 5.09
C LEU A 78 14.03 1.54 5.54
N LYS A 79 14.88 0.53 5.80
CA LYS A 79 16.31 0.73 6.13
C LYS A 79 17.03 1.48 5.03
N THR A 80 16.81 1.12 3.77
CA THR A 80 17.44 1.79 2.62
C THR A 80 16.99 3.25 2.50
N ALA A 81 15.73 3.52 2.85
CA ALA A 81 15.17 4.88 2.88
C ALA A 81 15.58 5.71 4.11
N GLY A 82 16.31 5.13 5.07
CA GLY A 82 16.72 5.79 6.31
C GLY A 82 15.60 5.99 7.31
N ILE A 83 14.51 5.20 7.20
CA ILE A 83 13.35 5.26 8.10
C ILE A 83 13.51 4.21 9.21
N ALA A 84 13.17 4.60 10.44
CA ALA A 84 13.21 3.69 11.58
C ALA A 84 12.32 2.45 11.37
N VAL A 85 12.85 1.29 11.70
CA VAL A 85 12.21 -0.02 11.50
C VAL A 85 11.73 -0.56 12.83
N ASP A 86 10.47 -0.96 12.86
CA ASP A 86 9.88 -1.76 13.93
C ASP A 86 9.87 -3.25 13.46
N PRO A 87 10.30 -4.21 14.29
CA PRO A 87 10.33 -5.61 13.91
C PRO A 87 8.94 -6.22 13.70
N ASP A 88 7.92 -5.69 14.37
CA ASP A 88 6.58 -6.27 14.42
C ASP A 88 5.58 -5.54 13.53
N LEU A 89 5.66 -4.21 13.47
CA LEU A 89 4.66 -3.37 12.83
C LEU A 89 5.26 -2.32 11.89
N ILE A 90 4.53 -2.03 10.83
CA ILE A 90 4.76 -0.87 9.94
C ILE A 90 3.48 -0.05 9.93
N VAL A 91 3.58 1.20 10.35
CA VAL A 91 2.47 2.15 10.37
C VAL A 91 2.65 3.16 9.26
N ILE A 92 1.71 3.20 8.33
CA ILE A 92 1.69 4.17 7.23
C ILE A 92 0.51 5.11 7.44
N SER A 93 0.76 6.41 7.42
CA SER A 93 -0.30 7.41 7.53
C SER A 93 -0.20 8.47 6.46
N ARG A 94 -1.35 8.94 6.02
CA ARG A 94 -1.46 10.06 5.09
C ARG A 94 -2.48 11.07 5.58
N GLU A 95 -2.10 12.33 5.50
CA GLU A 95 -2.93 13.48 5.81
C GLU A 95 -3.04 14.36 4.58
N ILE A 96 -4.27 14.71 4.21
CA ILE A 96 -4.57 15.64 3.12
C ILE A 96 -5.32 16.82 3.72
N ASN A 97 -4.73 18.01 3.63
CA ASN A 97 -5.37 19.24 4.06
C ASN A 97 -6.19 19.85 2.92
N ARG A 98 -7.30 20.48 3.24
CA ARG A 98 -8.17 21.18 2.29
C ARG A 98 -7.43 22.25 1.47
N LYS A 99 -6.36 22.86 2.01
CA LYS A 99 -5.50 23.83 1.33
C LYS A 99 -4.47 23.19 0.39
N GLY A 100 -4.52 21.88 0.17
CA GLY A 100 -3.67 21.15 -0.76
C GLY A 100 -2.37 20.58 -0.17
N ARG A 101 -2.06 20.81 1.10
CA ARG A 101 -0.89 20.20 1.75
C ARG A 101 -1.15 18.70 1.95
N ARG A 102 -0.18 17.88 1.57
CA ARG A 102 -0.23 16.42 1.70
C ARG A 102 0.99 15.96 2.48
N ILE A 103 0.75 15.24 3.57
CA ILE A 103 1.81 14.72 4.43
C ILE A 103 1.66 13.20 4.43
N SER A 104 2.77 12.52 4.21
CA SER A 104 2.83 11.05 4.29
C SER A 104 3.91 10.66 5.28
N ARG A 105 3.62 9.68 6.13
CA ARG A 105 4.57 9.19 7.13
C ARG A 105 4.59 7.67 7.15
N VAL A 106 5.75 7.14 7.46
CA VAL A 106 5.95 5.73 7.79
C VAL A 106 6.65 5.66 9.13
N ASN A 107 6.11 4.92 10.07
CA ASN A 107 6.57 4.81 11.46
C ASN A 107 6.77 6.18 12.13
N GLY A 108 5.88 7.16 11.83
CA GLY A 108 5.94 8.51 12.35
C GLY A 108 6.86 9.46 11.59
N GLU A 109 7.79 8.98 10.78
CA GLU A 109 8.71 9.77 9.99
C GLU A 109 8.13 10.16 8.62
N THR A 110 8.46 11.37 8.13
CA THR A 110 7.98 11.83 6.83
C THR A 110 8.61 11.01 5.70
N ALA A 111 7.76 10.48 4.83
CA ALA A 111 8.16 9.66 3.69
C ALA A 111 7.62 10.21 2.37
N THR A 112 8.35 9.97 1.27
CA THR A 112 7.88 10.26 -0.08
C THR A 112 6.88 9.22 -0.54
N LEU A 113 6.06 9.56 -1.54
CA LEU A 113 5.11 8.60 -2.12
C LEU A 113 5.82 7.40 -2.77
N ASN A 114 7.03 7.58 -3.29
CA ASN A 114 7.81 6.49 -3.87
C ASN A 114 8.20 5.47 -2.79
N VAL A 115 8.72 5.93 -1.66
CA VAL A 115 9.04 5.06 -0.52
C VAL A 115 7.80 4.30 -0.04
N ILE A 116 6.64 4.98 0.06
CA ILE A 116 5.39 4.31 0.43
C ILE A 116 5.05 3.19 -0.56
N LYS A 117 5.08 3.47 -1.86
CA LYS A 117 4.80 2.46 -2.90
C LYS A 117 5.78 1.29 -2.85
N ASP A 118 7.07 1.58 -2.66
CA ASP A 118 8.11 0.56 -2.59
C ASP A 118 7.96 -0.34 -1.35
N VAL A 119 7.45 0.19 -0.25
CA VAL A 119 7.16 -0.58 0.97
C VAL A 119 5.87 -1.37 0.82
N THR A 120 4.80 -0.71 0.33
CA THR A 120 3.45 -1.30 0.33
C THR A 120 3.29 -2.46 -0.64
N GLN A 121 4.09 -2.54 -1.72
CA GLN A 121 4.10 -3.69 -2.62
C GLN A 121 4.44 -5.02 -1.92
N TYR A 122 5.11 -4.98 -0.76
CA TYR A 122 5.42 -6.16 0.06
C TYR A 122 4.42 -6.39 1.20
N LEU A 123 3.51 -5.45 1.45
CA LEU A 123 2.57 -5.50 2.59
C LEU A 123 1.16 -5.91 2.19
N LEU A 124 0.67 -5.42 1.06
CA LEU A 124 -0.70 -5.61 0.62
C LEU A 124 -0.79 -5.56 -0.91
N ASP A 125 -1.48 -6.53 -1.48
CA ASP A 125 -1.86 -6.52 -2.89
C ASP A 125 -3.37 -6.24 -3.01
N ILE A 126 -3.76 -5.34 -3.91
CA ILE A 126 -5.16 -4.98 -4.15
C ILE A 126 -5.55 -5.44 -5.55
N HIS A 127 -6.54 -6.31 -5.61
CA HIS A 127 -7.18 -6.71 -6.86
C HIS A 127 -8.53 -5.99 -7.01
N GLY A 128 -8.54 -4.86 -7.71
CA GLY A 128 -9.74 -4.06 -7.98
C GLY A 128 -10.30 -4.29 -9.38
N GLN A 129 -11.50 -3.76 -9.62
CA GLN A 129 -12.17 -3.84 -10.93
C GLN A 129 -11.38 -3.18 -12.09
N PHE A 130 -10.36 -2.36 -11.77
CA PHE A 130 -9.59 -1.58 -12.76
C PHE A 130 -8.08 -1.90 -12.76
N ASP A 131 -7.63 -2.87 -11.94
CA ASP A 131 -6.19 -3.14 -11.73
C ASP A 131 -5.55 -4.10 -12.77
N ASN A 132 -6.23 -4.38 -13.87
CA ASN A 132 -5.67 -5.20 -14.95
C ASN A 132 -4.42 -4.60 -15.61
N GLN A 133 -3.99 -3.39 -15.23
CA GLN A 133 -2.80 -2.74 -15.83
C GLN A 133 -1.49 -3.47 -15.52
N ALA A 134 -1.35 -4.08 -14.35
CA ALA A 134 -0.15 -4.86 -14.00
C ALA A 134 0.01 -6.09 -14.90
N LEU A 135 -1.10 -6.76 -15.26
CA LEU A 135 -1.10 -7.91 -16.16
C LEU A 135 -0.75 -7.55 -17.61
N PHE A 136 -0.84 -6.28 -18.02
CA PHE A 136 -0.38 -5.83 -19.34
C PHE A 136 1.12 -5.53 -19.38
N ASN A 137 1.80 -5.49 -18.23
CA ASN A 137 3.25 -5.30 -18.19
C ASN A 137 3.95 -6.65 -18.45
N LYS A 138 4.65 -6.75 -19.59
CA LYS A 138 5.37 -7.97 -19.98
C LYS A 138 6.42 -8.42 -18.96
N ALA A 139 7.10 -7.48 -18.30
CA ALA A 139 8.08 -7.80 -17.27
C ALA A 139 7.42 -8.42 -16.02
N TYR A 140 6.24 -7.90 -15.63
CA TYR A 140 5.45 -8.46 -14.53
C TYR A 140 4.93 -9.86 -14.86
N GLN A 141 4.39 -10.08 -16.08
CA GLN A 141 3.94 -11.39 -16.53
C GLN A 141 5.06 -12.43 -16.46
N LEU A 142 6.25 -12.05 -16.91
CA LEU A 142 7.41 -12.92 -16.90
C LEU A 142 7.88 -13.22 -15.47
N ALA A 143 7.92 -12.22 -14.59
CA ALA A 143 8.26 -12.40 -13.18
C ALA A 143 7.26 -13.32 -12.46
N LEU A 144 5.97 -13.23 -12.79
CA LEU A 144 4.93 -14.09 -12.23
C LEU A 144 5.14 -15.56 -12.64
N ILE A 145 5.44 -15.80 -13.93
CA ILE A 145 5.73 -17.16 -14.44
C ILE A 145 6.98 -17.72 -13.78
N ASP A 146 8.03 -16.91 -13.64
CA ASP A 146 9.29 -17.31 -12.99
C ASP A 146 9.07 -17.66 -11.49
N ALA A 147 8.24 -16.89 -10.80
CA ALA A 147 7.88 -17.18 -9.41
C ALA A 147 7.15 -18.52 -9.27
N TYR A 148 6.30 -18.85 -10.23
CA TYR A 148 5.62 -20.17 -10.30
C TYR A 148 6.59 -21.33 -10.57
N GLY A 149 7.66 -21.06 -11.33
CA GLY A 149 8.73 -22.03 -11.63
C GLY A 149 9.69 -22.31 -10.48
N GLY A 150 9.59 -21.53 -9.39
CA GLY A 150 10.34 -21.71 -8.15
C GLY A 150 11.79 -21.24 -8.21
N ALA A 151 12.48 -21.35 -7.06
CA ALA A 151 13.81 -20.81 -6.85
C ALA A 151 14.87 -21.34 -7.85
N ALA A 152 14.74 -22.58 -8.30
CA ALA A 152 15.67 -23.19 -9.28
C ALA A 152 15.61 -22.50 -10.65
N LEU A 153 14.41 -22.10 -11.10
CA LEU A 153 14.22 -21.37 -12.38
C LEU A 153 14.78 -19.95 -12.27
N ILE A 154 14.50 -19.27 -11.17
CA ILE A 154 14.98 -17.90 -10.89
C ILE A 154 16.53 -17.89 -10.90
N ALA A 155 17.18 -18.87 -10.27
CA ALA A 155 18.63 -18.98 -10.24
C ALA A 155 19.24 -19.19 -11.64
N LYS A 156 18.64 -20.07 -12.45
CA LYS A 156 19.09 -20.32 -13.86
C LYS A 156 18.91 -19.07 -14.72
N ARG A 157 17.81 -18.35 -14.55
CA ARG A 157 17.57 -17.11 -15.30
C ARG A 157 18.59 -16.03 -14.96
N LYS A 158 18.93 -15.90 -13.66
CA LYS A 158 19.98 -14.97 -13.22
C LYS A 158 21.32 -15.32 -13.87
N GLN A 159 21.71 -16.61 -13.86
CA GLN A 159 22.95 -17.07 -14.50
C GLN A 159 22.96 -16.74 -16.02
N LEU A 160 21.82 -16.92 -16.70
CA LEU A 160 21.70 -16.59 -18.13
C LEU A 160 21.85 -15.07 -18.37
N ALA A 161 21.24 -14.23 -17.53
CA ALA A 161 21.38 -12.78 -17.61
C ALA A 161 22.84 -12.34 -17.40
N ASP A 162 23.51 -12.88 -16.38
CA ASP A 162 24.90 -12.58 -16.08
C ASP A 162 25.84 -12.99 -17.24
N ILE A 163 25.56 -14.11 -17.94
CA ILE A 163 26.31 -14.53 -19.13
C ILE A 163 26.07 -13.57 -20.30
N TYR A 164 24.83 -13.15 -20.50
CA TYR A 164 24.47 -12.25 -21.61
C TYR A 164 25.04 -10.83 -21.45
N GLU A 165 25.12 -10.33 -20.20
CA GLU A 165 25.73 -9.02 -19.93
C GLU A 165 27.27 -9.01 -20.07
N ASN A 166 27.90 -10.18 -20.07
CA ASN A 166 29.36 -10.34 -20.21
C ASN A 166 29.79 -10.71 -21.65
N LEU A 167 28.87 -10.76 -22.59
CA LEU A 167 29.11 -10.97 -24.04
C LEU A 167 29.16 -9.63 -24.78
#